data_3c1088ededcb3f4a9a4f4b3d46827b5b
#
_entry.id   3c1088ededcb3f4a9a4f4b3d46827b5b
#
_cell.length_a   1.000
_cell.length_b   1.000
_cell.length_c   1.000
_cell.angle_alpha   90.00
_cell.angle_beta   90.00
_cell.angle_gamma   90.00
#
_symmetry.space_group_name_H-M   'P 1'
#
loop_
_entity.id
_entity.type
_entity.pdbx_description
1 polymer ?
#
loop_
_entity_poly.entity_id
_entity_poly.type
_entity_poly.pdbx_seq_one_letter_code
_entity_poly.pdbx_strand_id
1 'polypeptide(L)'
;IMYITDKGEKVFVMDGHTHLWDARKDNRKNRYGSTFIETFWNGHTGMSPPENVWDLNRFEYYGAKAAEKDLFEKGYVDVAVMQPTYLYEFYNEGFNTVEQCSALKKLRPENVVLNGRIDPRDGKKGIAKLESDFDKWKFKGVKLYT
;
A
#
# COMPACT_ATOMS: atom_id res chain seq x y z
N ILE A 1 -7.10 -2.85 -17.90
CA ILE A 1 -7.09 -2.21 -19.24
C ILE A 1 -5.63 -1.92 -19.58
N MET A 2 -5.03 -2.71 -20.45
CA MET A 2 -3.64 -2.47 -20.88
C MET A 2 -3.46 -1.09 -21.50
N TYR A 3 -2.33 -0.46 -21.23
CA TYR A 3 -1.95 0.79 -21.85
C TYR A 3 -1.80 0.62 -23.36
N ILE A 4 -2.31 1.56 -24.14
CA ILE A 4 -2.17 1.57 -25.58
C ILE A 4 -1.28 2.76 -25.97
N THR A 5 -0.16 2.48 -26.62
CA THR A 5 0.77 3.53 -27.09
C THR A 5 0.17 4.33 -28.25
N ASP A 6 0.77 5.46 -28.59
CA ASP A 6 0.40 6.27 -29.76
C ASP A 6 0.50 5.50 -31.08
N LYS A 7 1.25 4.41 -31.10
CA LYS A 7 1.37 3.47 -32.25
C LYS A 7 0.33 2.35 -32.25
N GLY A 8 -0.59 2.32 -31.26
CA GLY A 8 -1.62 1.30 -31.11
C GLY A 8 -1.14 -0.01 -30.48
N GLU A 9 0.07 -0.05 -29.93
CA GLU A 9 0.62 -1.25 -29.28
C GLU A 9 0.06 -1.38 -27.86
N LYS A 10 -0.33 -2.59 -27.47
CA LYS A 10 -0.76 -2.92 -26.11
C LYS A 10 0.48 -3.21 -25.26
N VAL A 11 0.61 -2.48 -24.15
CA VAL A 11 1.71 -2.64 -23.20
C VAL A 11 1.17 -3.14 -21.87
N PHE A 12 1.75 -4.22 -21.35
CA PHE A 12 1.46 -4.72 -20.01
C PHE A 12 2.17 -3.84 -18.96
N VAL A 13 1.42 -3.34 -17.98
CA VAL A 13 1.93 -2.46 -16.94
C VAL A 13 1.83 -3.14 -15.58
N MET A 14 2.98 -3.35 -14.92
CA MET A 14 3.05 -3.84 -13.56
C MET A 14 3.59 -2.76 -12.63
N ASP A 15 2.84 -2.42 -11.59
CA ASP A 15 3.35 -1.62 -10.48
C ASP A 15 3.89 -2.58 -9.40
N GLY A 16 5.20 -2.67 -9.31
CA GLY A 16 5.91 -3.58 -8.39
C GLY A 16 5.96 -3.08 -6.93
N HIS A 17 5.50 -1.86 -6.63
CA HIS A 17 5.66 -1.27 -5.30
C HIS A 17 4.49 -0.36 -4.91
N THR A 18 3.37 -0.96 -4.56
CA THR A 18 2.14 -0.23 -4.25
C THR A 18 1.83 -0.27 -2.76
N HIS A 19 1.33 0.84 -2.23
CA HIS A 19 0.88 0.98 -0.86
C HIS A 19 -0.57 1.43 -0.78
N LEU A 20 -1.28 0.96 0.25
CA LEU A 20 -2.44 1.62 0.83
C LEU A 20 -2.05 2.11 2.21
N TRP A 21 -2.79 3.07 2.78
CA TRP A 21 -2.49 3.49 4.15
C TRP A 21 -3.68 4.11 4.88
N ASP A 22 -3.59 4.06 6.20
CA ASP A 22 -4.48 4.73 7.12
C ASP A 22 -3.68 5.46 8.20
N ALA A 23 -3.54 6.76 8.04
CA ALA A 23 -2.89 7.65 8.99
C ALA A 23 -3.88 8.64 9.62
N ARG A 24 -5.18 8.37 9.57
CA ARG A 24 -6.20 9.21 10.18
C ARG A 24 -5.98 9.36 11.69
N LYS A 25 -6.45 10.47 12.24
CA LYS A 25 -6.25 10.83 13.65
C LYS A 25 -6.58 9.71 14.62
N ASP A 26 -7.68 9.01 14.39
CA ASP A 26 -8.16 7.92 15.26
C ASP A 26 -7.23 6.69 15.25
N ASN A 27 -6.46 6.51 14.19
CA ASN A 27 -5.46 5.43 14.09
C ASN A 27 -4.10 5.83 14.66
N ARG A 28 -3.82 7.11 14.92
CA ARG A 28 -2.53 7.56 15.44
C ARG A 28 -2.36 7.15 16.90
N LYS A 29 -1.29 6.45 17.19
CA LYS A 29 -0.95 5.98 18.54
C LYS A 29 -0.27 7.06 19.38
N ASN A 30 0.46 7.95 18.73
CA ASN A 30 1.26 8.99 19.37
C ASN A 30 1.59 10.12 18.38
N ARG A 31 2.30 11.15 18.86
CA ARG A 31 2.70 12.31 18.04
C ARG A 31 3.53 11.94 16.80
N TYR A 32 4.28 10.84 16.87
CA TYR A 32 5.12 10.43 15.74
C TYR A 32 4.30 9.93 14.55
N GLY A 33 3.08 9.44 14.78
CA GLY A 33 2.13 9.14 13.69
C GLY A 33 1.75 10.40 12.91
N SER A 34 1.57 11.54 13.58
CA SER A 34 1.35 12.82 12.90
C SER A 34 2.60 13.28 12.15
N THR A 35 3.75 13.27 12.81
CA THR A 35 5.02 13.67 12.18
C THR A 35 5.32 12.82 10.95
N PHE A 36 5.07 11.50 11.02
CA PHE A 36 5.31 10.59 9.89
C PHE A 36 4.46 10.95 8.67
N ILE A 37 3.13 11.10 8.85
CA ILE A 37 2.25 11.39 7.71
C ILE A 37 2.47 12.80 7.14
N GLU A 38 2.77 13.78 7.97
CA GLU A 38 3.11 15.14 7.54
C GLU A 38 4.41 15.16 6.72
N THR A 39 5.44 14.41 7.17
CA THR A 39 6.71 14.28 6.43
C THR A 39 6.49 13.58 5.09
N PHE A 40 5.67 12.53 5.09
CA PHE A 40 5.33 11.79 3.88
C PHE A 40 4.52 12.66 2.90
N TRP A 41 3.58 13.44 3.42
CA TRP A 41 2.83 14.42 2.64
C TRP A 41 3.72 15.54 2.06
N ASN A 42 4.67 16.06 2.83
CA ASN A 42 5.64 17.03 2.34
C ASN A 42 6.47 16.47 1.17
N GLY A 43 6.86 15.18 1.24
CA GLY A 43 7.48 14.49 0.10
C GLY A 43 6.57 14.43 -1.13
N HIS A 44 5.30 14.09 -0.93
CA HIS A 44 4.29 14.08 -2.00
C HIS A 44 4.14 15.48 -2.64
N THR A 45 4.00 16.54 -1.85
CA THR A 45 3.86 17.91 -2.36
C THR A 45 5.09 18.39 -3.11
N GLY A 46 6.28 17.96 -2.69
CA GLY A 46 7.55 18.34 -3.32
C GLY A 46 7.88 17.59 -4.62
N MET A 47 7.29 16.42 -4.83
CA MET A 47 7.59 15.55 -5.97
C MET A 47 6.47 15.46 -7.00
N SER A 48 5.25 15.80 -6.62
CA SER A 48 4.09 15.68 -7.52
C SER A 48 3.90 16.96 -8.35
N PRO A 49 3.42 16.84 -9.62
CA PRO A 49 2.93 17.98 -10.36
C PRO A 49 1.84 18.72 -9.56
N PRO A 50 1.79 20.07 -9.60
CA PRO A 50 0.87 20.85 -8.75
C PRO A 50 -0.61 20.44 -8.87
N GLU A 51 -1.05 20.06 -10.06
CA GLU A 51 -2.42 19.60 -10.33
C GLU A 51 -2.76 18.24 -9.71
N ASN A 52 -1.74 17.48 -9.29
CA ASN A 52 -1.88 16.15 -8.68
C ASN A 52 -1.61 16.16 -7.17
N VAL A 53 -1.29 17.32 -6.60
CA VAL A 53 -1.04 17.43 -5.15
C VAL A 53 -2.37 17.28 -4.40
N TRP A 54 -2.39 16.35 -3.44
CA TRP A 54 -3.52 16.17 -2.53
C TRP A 54 -3.33 17.04 -1.29
N ASP A 55 -4.43 17.59 -0.77
CA ASP A 55 -4.41 18.16 0.56
C ASP A 55 -4.15 17.08 1.64
N LEU A 56 -3.69 17.52 2.81
CA LEU A 56 -3.30 16.60 3.88
C LEU A 56 -4.47 15.69 4.33
N ASN A 57 -5.69 16.20 4.41
CA ASN A 57 -6.83 15.39 4.86
C ASN A 57 -7.11 14.23 3.90
N ARG A 58 -7.02 14.49 2.60
CA ARG A 58 -7.12 13.44 1.59
C ARG A 58 -5.93 12.49 1.67
N PHE A 59 -4.73 13.01 1.92
CA PHE A 59 -3.50 12.22 1.99
C PHE A 59 -3.42 11.32 3.21
N GLU A 60 -4.13 11.64 4.30
CA GLU A 60 -4.15 10.80 5.52
C GLU A 60 -4.75 9.39 5.32
N TYR A 61 -5.52 9.19 4.26
CA TYR A 61 -6.13 7.88 3.99
C TYR A 61 -6.17 7.57 2.49
N TYR A 62 -5.55 6.46 2.13
CA TYR A 62 -5.62 5.91 0.78
C TYR A 62 -6.07 4.45 0.84
N GLY A 63 -7.35 4.22 0.66
CA GLY A 63 -7.98 2.91 0.79
C GLY A 63 -8.24 2.21 -0.54
N ALA A 64 -8.69 0.95 -0.45
CA ALA A 64 -8.84 0.05 -1.59
C ALA A 64 -9.68 0.60 -2.75
N LYS A 65 -10.80 1.28 -2.47
CA LYS A 65 -11.66 1.84 -3.53
C LYS A 65 -11.01 2.98 -4.31
N ALA A 66 -10.24 3.84 -3.61
CA ALA A 66 -9.48 4.90 -4.25
C ALA A 66 -8.36 4.31 -5.11
N ALA A 67 -7.60 3.36 -4.55
CA ALA A 67 -6.53 2.67 -5.24
C ALA A 67 -7.03 1.87 -6.46
N GLU A 68 -8.18 1.20 -6.37
CA GLU A 68 -8.80 0.52 -7.50
C GLU A 68 -8.98 1.47 -8.68
N LYS A 69 -9.58 2.63 -8.43
CA LYS A 69 -9.83 3.63 -9.46
C LYS A 69 -8.55 4.23 -10.00
N ASP A 70 -7.63 4.62 -9.11
CA ASP A 70 -6.43 5.32 -9.51
C ASP A 70 -5.42 4.42 -10.24
N LEU A 71 -5.24 3.18 -9.78
CA LEU A 71 -4.30 2.23 -10.41
C LEU A 71 -4.88 1.61 -11.69
N PHE A 72 -6.06 1.00 -11.61
CA PHE A 72 -6.55 0.14 -12.67
C PHE A 72 -7.44 0.85 -13.70
N GLU A 73 -8.06 1.97 -13.35
CA GLU A 73 -8.90 2.73 -14.29
C GLU A 73 -8.14 3.90 -14.91
N LYS A 74 -7.41 4.68 -14.09
CA LYS A 74 -6.70 5.88 -14.55
C LYS A 74 -5.23 5.62 -14.86
N GLY A 75 -4.56 4.79 -14.05
CA GLY A 75 -3.11 4.52 -14.12
C GLY A 75 -2.73 3.41 -15.11
N TYR A 76 -3.71 2.77 -15.75
CA TYR A 76 -3.49 1.68 -16.71
C TYR A 76 -2.69 0.49 -16.16
N VAL A 77 -2.64 0.33 -14.83
CA VAL A 77 -1.94 -0.79 -14.18
C VAL A 77 -2.71 -2.08 -14.43
N ASP A 78 -2.03 -3.09 -14.94
CA ASP A 78 -2.61 -4.43 -15.13
C ASP A 78 -2.42 -5.30 -13.89
N VAL A 79 -1.27 -5.16 -13.20
CA VAL A 79 -0.98 -5.86 -11.94
C VAL A 79 -0.30 -4.93 -10.95
N ALA A 80 -0.83 -4.86 -9.73
CA ALA A 80 -0.23 -4.15 -8.61
C ALA A 80 0.30 -5.13 -7.55
N VAL A 81 1.56 -4.91 -7.11
CA VAL A 81 2.19 -5.69 -6.04
C VAL A 81 2.14 -4.89 -4.74
N MET A 82 1.37 -5.38 -3.78
CA MET A 82 1.16 -4.71 -2.50
C MET A 82 2.33 -4.96 -1.54
N GLN A 83 2.84 -3.87 -0.97
CA GLN A 83 4.01 -3.87 -0.08
C GLN A 83 3.61 -3.39 1.33
N PRO A 84 3.14 -4.26 2.24
CA PRO A 84 2.67 -3.85 3.56
C PRO A 84 3.80 -3.26 4.42
N THR A 85 3.44 -2.24 5.20
CA THR A 85 4.35 -1.53 6.12
C THR A 85 3.54 -1.16 7.37
N TYR A 86 3.63 -1.95 8.43
CA TYR A 86 2.67 -1.85 9.54
C TYR A 86 2.85 -0.63 10.41
N LEU A 87 4.06 -0.28 10.80
CA LEU A 87 4.37 0.87 11.67
C LEU A 87 3.52 0.92 12.95
N TYR A 88 3.41 -0.22 13.64
CA TYR A 88 2.66 -0.31 14.90
C TYR A 88 3.23 0.54 16.04
N GLU A 89 4.44 1.05 15.87
CA GLU A 89 5.03 2.04 16.76
C GLU A 89 4.29 3.37 16.71
N PHE A 90 3.67 3.70 15.58
CA PHE A 90 3.03 4.99 15.30
C PHE A 90 1.52 4.91 15.15
N TYR A 91 0.99 3.74 14.76
CA TYR A 91 -0.42 3.53 14.42
C TYR A 91 -1.00 2.33 15.16
N ASN A 92 -2.20 2.49 15.73
CA ASN A 92 -2.86 1.46 16.54
C ASN A 92 -3.20 0.20 15.73
N GLU A 93 -3.83 0.40 14.57
CA GLU A 93 -4.25 -0.68 13.66
C GLU A 93 -3.21 -0.91 12.52
N GLY A 94 -2.05 -0.26 12.61
CA GLY A 94 -1.06 -0.25 11.55
C GLY A 94 -1.31 0.79 10.46
N PHE A 95 -0.26 1.12 9.71
CA PHE A 95 -0.28 2.12 8.64
C PHE A 95 -0.75 1.54 7.30
N ASN A 96 -0.09 0.48 6.84
CA ASN A 96 -0.41 -0.26 5.62
C ASN A 96 -0.32 -1.76 5.93
N THR A 97 -1.46 -2.39 6.18
CA THR A 97 -1.53 -3.78 6.62
C THR A 97 -1.93 -4.72 5.48
N VAL A 98 -1.70 -6.01 5.68
CA VAL A 98 -2.16 -7.03 4.73
C VAL A 98 -3.68 -7.04 4.62
N GLU A 99 -4.38 -6.75 5.71
CA GLU A 99 -5.85 -6.63 5.74
C GLU A 99 -6.34 -5.53 4.81
N GLN A 100 -5.71 -4.36 4.83
CA GLN A 100 -6.00 -3.25 3.89
C GLN A 100 -5.68 -3.66 2.45
N CYS A 101 -4.51 -4.25 2.21
CA CYS A 101 -4.11 -4.75 0.89
C CYS A 101 -5.08 -5.82 0.37
N SER A 102 -5.56 -6.72 1.25
CA SER A 102 -6.52 -7.76 0.90
C SER A 102 -7.87 -7.22 0.46
N ALA A 103 -8.25 -6.04 0.95
CA ALA A 103 -9.47 -5.38 0.48
C ALA A 103 -9.38 -5.00 -1.01
N LEU A 104 -8.22 -4.53 -1.48
CA LEU A 104 -7.98 -4.29 -2.90
C LEU A 104 -7.94 -5.60 -3.70
N LYS A 105 -7.31 -6.65 -3.14
CA LYS A 105 -7.30 -7.99 -3.75
C LYS A 105 -8.71 -8.55 -3.94
N LYS A 106 -9.65 -8.29 -3.03
CA LYS A 106 -11.06 -8.71 -3.18
C LYS A 106 -11.76 -7.98 -4.33
N LEU A 107 -11.44 -6.70 -4.56
CA LEU A 107 -11.99 -5.92 -5.68
C LEU A 107 -11.40 -6.37 -7.02
N ARG A 108 -10.12 -6.71 -7.04
CA ARG A 108 -9.35 -7.06 -8.25
C ARG A 108 -8.53 -8.35 -8.04
N PRO A 109 -9.20 -9.52 -7.95
CA PRO A 109 -8.55 -10.76 -7.56
C PRO A 109 -7.42 -11.22 -8.49
N GLU A 110 -7.52 -10.94 -9.79
CA GLU A 110 -6.52 -11.33 -10.79
C GLU A 110 -5.40 -10.27 -10.96
N ASN A 111 -5.63 -9.04 -10.48
CA ASN A 111 -4.76 -7.90 -10.77
C ASN A 111 -3.91 -7.48 -9.56
N VAL A 112 -4.11 -8.10 -8.39
CA VAL A 112 -3.38 -7.75 -7.17
C VAL A 112 -2.56 -8.91 -6.66
N VAL A 113 -1.28 -8.68 -6.45
CA VAL A 113 -0.36 -9.60 -5.77
C VAL A 113 -0.14 -9.12 -4.35
N LEU A 114 -0.35 -9.99 -3.37
CA LEU A 114 -0.09 -9.69 -1.96
C LEU A 114 1.30 -10.17 -1.57
N ASN A 115 2.05 -9.32 -0.88
CA ASN A 115 3.22 -9.71 -0.12
C ASN A 115 2.89 -9.72 1.38
N GLY A 116 3.55 -10.60 2.12
CA GLY A 116 3.60 -10.57 3.56
C GLY A 116 4.65 -9.58 4.07
N ARG A 117 4.68 -9.41 5.38
CA ARG A 117 5.70 -8.57 6.03
C ARG A 117 6.24 -9.30 7.26
N ILE A 118 7.52 -9.18 7.50
CA ILE A 118 8.17 -9.59 8.75
C ILE A 118 9.08 -8.47 9.24
N ASP A 119 9.12 -8.29 10.55
CA ASP A 119 10.15 -7.52 11.23
C ASP A 119 11.15 -8.51 11.84
N PRO A 120 12.43 -8.49 11.44
CA PRO A 120 13.45 -9.39 11.99
C PRO A 120 13.60 -9.29 13.52
N ARG A 121 13.26 -8.13 14.11
CA ARG A 121 13.29 -7.92 15.57
C ARG A 121 12.31 -8.80 16.33
N ASP A 122 11.24 -9.26 15.67
CA ASP A 122 10.23 -10.14 16.28
C ASP A 122 10.73 -11.60 16.43
N GLY A 123 11.86 -11.94 15.83
CA GLY A 123 12.48 -13.26 15.95
C GLY A 123 11.54 -14.42 15.61
N LYS A 124 11.56 -15.47 16.41
CA LYS A 124 10.73 -16.67 16.18
C LYS A 124 9.22 -16.41 16.16
N LYS A 125 8.74 -15.41 16.93
CA LYS A 125 7.31 -15.04 16.94
C LYS A 125 6.89 -14.41 15.61
N GLY A 126 7.77 -13.58 15.04
CA GLY A 126 7.55 -12.98 13.73
C GLY A 126 7.48 -14.03 12.62
N ILE A 127 8.35 -15.04 12.67
CA ILE A 127 8.34 -16.16 11.71
C ILE A 127 7.03 -16.95 11.82
N ALA A 128 6.64 -17.36 13.03
CA ALA A 128 5.39 -18.12 13.24
C ALA A 128 4.14 -17.33 12.78
N LYS A 129 4.14 -16.01 13.02
CA LYS A 129 3.06 -15.15 12.50
C LYS A 129 3.08 -15.07 10.97
N LEU A 130 4.24 -14.93 10.35
CA LEU A 130 4.37 -14.89 8.90
C LEU A 130 3.86 -16.18 8.25
N GLU A 131 4.18 -17.35 8.82
CA GLU A 131 3.69 -18.66 8.36
C GLU A 131 2.16 -18.75 8.44
N SER A 132 1.57 -18.36 9.58
CA SER A 132 0.13 -18.30 9.76
C SER A 132 -0.54 -17.31 8.77
N ASP A 133 0.05 -16.16 8.58
CA ASP A 133 -0.46 -15.15 7.63
C ASP A 133 -0.32 -15.63 6.18
N PHE A 134 0.75 -16.37 5.86
CA PHE A 134 0.91 -16.99 4.54
C PHE A 134 -0.21 -17.97 4.22
N ASP A 135 -0.58 -18.80 5.16
CA ASP A 135 -1.69 -19.76 4.99
C ASP A 135 -3.02 -19.07 4.75
N LYS A 136 -3.25 -17.97 5.45
CA LYS A 136 -4.47 -17.16 5.34
C LYS A 136 -4.53 -16.34 4.04
N TRP A 137 -3.44 -15.69 3.67
CA TRP A 137 -3.43 -14.64 2.64
C TRP A 137 -2.78 -15.10 1.32
N LYS A 138 -2.09 -16.25 1.33
CA LYS A 138 -1.41 -16.83 0.16
C LYS A 138 -0.46 -15.84 -0.51
N PHE A 139 0.44 -15.26 0.27
CA PHE A 139 1.46 -14.32 -0.21
C PHE A 139 2.29 -14.88 -1.35
N LYS A 140 2.82 -14.02 -2.19
CA LYS A 140 3.76 -14.34 -3.26
C LYS A 140 5.20 -13.89 -2.96
N GLY A 141 5.37 -13.04 -1.98
CA GLY A 141 6.65 -12.54 -1.51
C GLY A 141 6.55 -12.04 -0.07
N VAL A 142 7.67 -11.62 0.48
CA VAL A 142 7.76 -11.07 1.84
C VAL A 142 8.55 -9.77 1.79
N LYS A 143 8.00 -8.73 2.39
CA LYS A 143 8.69 -7.46 2.63
C LYS A 143 9.40 -7.51 3.98
N LEU A 144 10.70 -7.24 3.96
CA LEU A 144 11.47 -6.91 5.16
C LEU A 144 11.45 -5.40 5.33
N TYR A 145 11.10 -4.95 6.52
CA TYR A 145 11.12 -3.54 6.88
C TYR A 145 11.67 -3.42 8.30
N THR A 146 12.82 -2.78 8.43
CA THR A 146 13.57 -2.64 9.68
C THR A 146 13.53 -1.22 10.21
#